data_22536571e39cc7ebbafd97f6757a6316
#
_entry.id   22536571e39cc7ebbafd97f6757a6316
#
_cell.length_a   1.000
_cell.length_b   1.000
_cell.length_c   1.000
_cell.angle_alpha   90.00
_cell.angle_beta   90.00
_cell.angle_gamma   90.00
#
_symmetry.space_group_name_H-M   'P 1'
#
loop_
_entity.id
_entity.type
_entity.pdbx_description
1 polymer ?
#
loop_
_entity_poly.entity_id
_entity_poly.type
_entity_poly.pdbx_seq_one_letter_code
_entity_poly.pdbx_strand_id
1 'polypeptide(L)'
;VAVSGDAENRHGIILAKNEIAKKYNIKTGEAIWQAKQKCPDLITVPPHFDLYKRFSKMARRIYSEYTDKIESFGLDEAWLDVTDNKNMNGKEIALEINRRIKQELGITVSIGVSFNKIFAKFGSDYKKPDAITEITRENYRDIVWNCPAKDLLYVGRATGRKLESIGIYTIGDIATADVTLLRSYLGKWGDLISVSYTHLRAHETEADL
;
A
#
# COMPACT_ATOMS: atom_id res chain seq x y z
N VAL A 1 -12.94 18.28 2.98
CA VAL A 1 -12.09 18.43 4.18
C VAL A 1 -10.74 17.78 3.93
N ALA A 2 -9.67 18.40 4.41
CA ALA A 2 -8.33 17.87 4.39
C ALA A 2 -7.64 18.08 5.74
N VAL A 3 -6.74 17.17 6.10
CA VAL A 3 -5.82 17.36 7.22
C VAL A 3 -4.56 18.00 6.66
N SER A 4 -4.08 19.05 7.30
CA SER A 4 -2.90 19.80 6.84
C SER A 4 -2.05 20.27 8.02
N GLY A 5 -0.80 20.57 7.75
CA GLY A 5 0.03 21.35 8.66
C GLY A 5 -0.51 22.78 8.85
N ASP A 6 0.21 23.56 9.63
CA ASP A 6 -0.18 24.93 9.95
C ASP A 6 -0.32 25.81 8.69
N ALA A 7 -1.50 26.38 8.51
CA ALA A 7 -1.82 27.24 7.36
C ALA A 7 -1.14 28.63 7.44
N GLU A 8 -0.79 29.11 8.65
CA GLU A 8 -0.16 30.41 8.86
C GLU A 8 1.31 30.41 8.43
N ASN A 9 1.98 29.28 8.53
CA ASN A 9 3.29 29.08 7.93
C ASN A 9 3.12 28.68 6.45
N ARG A 10 3.57 29.53 5.52
CA ARG A 10 3.51 29.34 4.04
C ARG A 10 3.95 27.95 3.53
N HIS A 11 4.37 27.06 4.40
CA HIS A 11 4.88 25.71 4.13
C HIS A 11 3.91 24.59 4.51
N GLY A 12 2.66 24.91 4.93
CA GLY A 12 1.67 23.88 5.22
C GLY A 12 1.31 23.04 3.99
N ILE A 13 1.39 21.72 4.13
CA ILE A 13 1.03 20.76 3.07
C ILE A 13 -0.19 19.94 3.47
N ILE A 14 -0.89 19.42 2.47
CA ILE A 14 -1.98 18.45 2.65
C ILE A 14 -1.39 17.10 3.07
N LEU A 15 -1.75 16.62 4.26
CA LEU A 15 -1.33 15.33 4.80
C LEU A 15 -2.32 14.22 4.41
N ALA A 16 -3.62 14.50 4.55
CA ALA A 16 -4.68 13.57 4.18
C ALA A 16 -5.90 14.35 3.67
N LYS A 17 -6.79 13.67 2.98
CA LYS A 17 -8.00 14.26 2.39
C LYS A 17 -9.12 13.23 2.31
N ASN A 18 -10.36 13.71 2.46
CA ASN A 18 -11.54 12.86 2.30
C ASN A 18 -11.88 12.63 0.81
N GLU A 19 -12.81 11.72 0.54
CA GLU A 19 -13.20 11.35 -0.82
C GLU A 19 -13.76 12.54 -1.62
N ILE A 20 -14.45 13.50 -0.96
CA ILE A 20 -14.95 14.70 -1.63
C ILE A 20 -13.77 15.57 -2.11
N ALA A 21 -12.77 15.80 -1.26
CA ALA A 21 -11.58 16.58 -1.65
C ALA A 21 -10.75 15.90 -2.75
N LYS A 22 -10.75 14.57 -2.83
CA LYS A 22 -10.13 13.82 -3.93
C LYS A 22 -10.76 14.16 -5.29
N LYS A 23 -12.07 14.38 -5.36
CA LYS A 23 -12.79 14.75 -6.61
C LYS A 23 -12.30 16.07 -7.18
N TYR A 24 -11.79 17.00 -6.35
CA TYR A 24 -11.15 18.24 -6.77
C TYR A 24 -9.67 18.05 -7.16
N ASN A 25 -9.21 16.83 -7.32
CA ASN A 25 -7.82 16.49 -7.67
C ASN A 25 -6.77 17.06 -6.68
N ILE A 26 -7.16 17.20 -5.40
CA ILE A 26 -6.26 17.57 -4.32
C ILE A 26 -5.33 16.39 -4.04
N LYS A 27 -4.01 16.66 -3.94
CA LYS A 27 -2.98 15.64 -3.75
C LYS A 27 -2.35 15.74 -2.35
N THR A 28 -2.04 14.59 -1.74
CA THR A 28 -1.19 14.56 -0.55
C THR A 28 0.20 15.09 -0.89
N GLY A 29 0.75 15.93 -0.01
CA GLY A 29 2.05 16.59 -0.21
C GLY A 29 1.99 17.89 -1.01
N GLU A 30 0.83 18.29 -1.57
CA GLU A 30 0.73 19.62 -2.20
C GLU A 30 0.52 20.73 -1.16
N ALA A 31 0.94 21.95 -1.50
CA ALA A 31 0.77 23.10 -0.64
C ALA A 31 -0.73 23.44 -0.45
N ILE A 32 -1.09 23.94 0.75
CA ILE A 32 -2.47 24.31 1.07
C ILE A 32 -3.03 25.33 0.08
N TRP A 33 -2.22 26.32 -0.33
CA TRP A 33 -2.66 27.33 -1.29
C TRP A 33 -3.01 26.73 -2.66
N GLN A 34 -2.27 25.72 -3.14
CA GLN A 34 -2.55 25.00 -4.39
C GLN A 34 -3.86 24.21 -4.26
N ALA A 35 -4.07 23.56 -3.12
CA ALA A 35 -5.31 22.84 -2.86
C ALA A 35 -6.51 23.78 -2.83
N LYS A 36 -6.38 24.98 -2.22
CA LYS A 36 -7.43 26.02 -2.20
C LYS A 36 -7.70 26.63 -3.56
N GLN A 37 -6.72 26.70 -4.47
CA GLN A 37 -7.00 27.11 -5.86
C GLN A 37 -7.93 26.12 -6.58
N LYS A 38 -7.83 24.84 -6.29
CA LYS A 38 -8.70 23.79 -6.87
C LYS A 38 -10.06 23.69 -6.17
N CYS A 39 -10.11 24.01 -4.89
CA CYS A 39 -11.30 23.98 -4.05
C CYS A 39 -11.25 25.15 -3.06
N PRO A 40 -11.79 26.35 -3.42
CA PRO A 40 -11.77 27.53 -2.56
C PRO A 40 -12.37 27.29 -1.18
N ASP A 41 -13.45 26.49 -1.11
CA ASP A 41 -14.16 26.14 0.13
C ASP A 41 -13.52 24.97 0.89
N LEU A 42 -12.26 24.63 0.60
CA LEU A 42 -11.57 23.55 1.28
C LEU A 42 -11.39 23.86 2.78
N ILE A 43 -12.02 23.08 3.62
CA ILE A 43 -11.83 23.13 5.07
C ILE A 43 -10.58 22.32 5.40
N THR A 44 -9.62 22.96 6.06
CA THR A 44 -8.40 22.31 6.57
C THR A 44 -8.47 22.18 8.09
N VAL A 45 -8.02 21.04 8.61
CA VAL A 45 -7.96 20.76 10.05
C VAL A 45 -6.54 20.31 10.43
N PRO A 46 -6.06 20.64 11.64
CA PRO A 46 -4.75 20.19 12.08
C PRO A 46 -4.69 18.68 12.31
N PRO A 47 -3.50 18.06 12.21
CA PRO A 47 -3.34 16.66 12.56
C PRO A 47 -3.37 16.44 14.07
N HIS A 48 -3.97 15.34 14.50
CA HIS A 48 -4.03 14.90 15.89
C HIS A 48 -3.19 13.64 16.11
N PHE A 49 -1.85 13.77 16.11
CA PHE A 49 -0.93 12.64 16.16
C PHE A 49 -1.10 11.73 17.37
N ASP A 50 -1.46 12.26 18.54
CA ASP A 50 -1.69 11.45 19.73
C ASP A 50 -2.93 10.55 19.58
N LEU A 51 -3.97 11.08 18.93
CA LEU A 51 -5.15 10.29 18.58
C LEU A 51 -4.79 9.19 17.57
N TYR A 52 -4.00 9.51 16.53
CA TYR A 52 -3.57 8.53 15.54
C TYR A 52 -2.74 7.41 16.17
N LYS A 53 -1.80 7.74 17.07
CA LYS A 53 -1.02 6.76 17.84
C LYS A 53 -1.91 5.87 18.71
N ARG A 54 -2.94 6.46 19.33
CA ARG A 54 -3.89 5.71 20.15
C ARG A 54 -4.64 4.68 19.30
N PHE A 55 -5.22 5.08 18.17
CA PHE A 55 -5.95 4.19 17.28
C PHE A 55 -5.03 3.11 16.68
N SER A 56 -3.81 3.48 16.28
CA SER A 56 -2.78 2.55 15.84
C SER A 56 -2.52 1.44 16.89
N LYS A 57 -2.36 1.82 18.17
CA LYS A 57 -2.17 0.85 19.25
C LYS A 57 -3.39 -0.06 19.45
N MET A 58 -4.60 0.50 19.36
CA MET A 58 -5.83 -0.28 19.50
C MET A 58 -5.97 -1.29 18.34
N ALA A 59 -5.72 -0.88 17.11
CA ALA A 59 -5.73 -1.78 15.96
C ALA A 59 -4.69 -2.91 16.12
N ARG A 60 -3.46 -2.60 16.56
CA ARG A 60 -2.42 -3.62 16.79
C ARG A 60 -2.78 -4.61 17.89
N ARG A 61 -3.54 -4.21 18.91
CA ARG A 61 -4.07 -5.15 19.90
C ARG A 61 -5.00 -6.16 19.27
N ILE A 62 -5.88 -5.72 18.36
CA ILE A 62 -6.73 -6.63 17.60
C ILE A 62 -5.88 -7.58 16.76
N TYR A 63 -4.85 -7.08 16.06
CA TYR A 63 -3.98 -7.90 15.24
C TYR A 63 -3.24 -8.97 16.05
N SER A 64 -2.76 -8.63 17.26
CA SER A 64 -1.99 -9.54 18.12
C SER A 64 -2.78 -10.73 18.65
N GLU A 65 -4.11 -10.74 18.50
CA GLU A 65 -4.93 -11.91 18.84
C GLU A 65 -4.88 -13.01 17.77
N TYR A 66 -4.39 -12.68 16.57
CA TYR A 66 -4.30 -13.63 15.42
C TYR A 66 -2.88 -14.11 15.16
N THR A 67 -1.88 -13.31 15.51
CA THR A 67 -0.45 -13.63 15.36
C THR A 67 0.42 -12.73 16.23
N ASP A 68 1.55 -13.24 16.68
CA ASP A 68 2.63 -12.46 17.31
C ASP A 68 3.64 -11.89 16.30
N LYS A 69 3.59 -12.35 15.03
CA LYS A 69 4.46 -11.94 13.94
C LYS A 69 3.89 -10.71 13.23
N ILE A 70 4.00 -9.55 13.88
CA ILE A 70 3.50 -8.28 13.35
C ILE A 70 4.67 -7.37 13.02
N GLU A 71 4.78 -6.98 11.75
CA GLU A 71 5.75 -5.99 11.28
C GLU A 71 5.04 -4.67 11.00
N SER A 72 5.45 -3.61 11.70
CA SER A 72 4.87 -2.28 11.52
C SER A 72 5.43 -1.58 10.30
N PHE A 73 4.55 -0.93 9.52
CA PHE A 73 4.90 -0.06 8.41
C PHE A 73 4.22 1.30 8.59
N GLY A 74 4.83 2.15 9.42
CA GLY A 74 4.24 3.43 9.82
C GLY A 74 3.22 3.32 10.96
N LEU A 75 2.35 4.33 11.07
CA LEU A 75 1.32 4.41 12.13
C LEU A 75 0.08 3.59 11.80
N ASP A 76 -0.28 3.50 10.54
CA ASP A 76 -1.56 3.01 10.02
C ASP A 76 -1.45 1.71 9.23
N GLU A 77 -0.25 1.20 9.02
CA GLU A 77 -0.02 -0.01 8.24
C GLU A 77 0.79 -1.05 9.04
N ALA A 78 0.51 -2.33 8.79
CA ALA A 78 1.27 -3.45 9.33
C ALA A 78 1.14 -4.67 8.43
N TRP A 79 2.18 -5.49 8.39
CA TRP A 79 2.10 -6.86 7.90
C TRP A 79 1.90 -7.83 9.05
N LEU A 80 1.05 -8.81 8.84
CA LEU A 80 0.77 -9.90 9.76
C LEU A 80 1.14 -11.22 9.05
N ASP A 81 2.09 -11.95 9.60
CA ASP A 81 2.32 -13.33 9.18
C ASP A 81 1.41 -14.25 9.98
N VAL A 82 0.39 -14.76 9.32
CA VAL A 82 -0.63 -15.63 9.90
C VAL A 82 -0.45 -17.11 9.50
N THR A 83 0.71 -17.46 8.95
CA THR A 83 1.01 -18.81 8.46
C THR A 83 0.82 -19.88 9.52
N ASP A 84 1.16 -19.56 10.78
CA ASP A 84 1.06 -20.52 11.89
C ASP A 84 -0.33 -20.58 12.54
N ASN A 85 -1.30 -19.76 12.10
CA ASN A 85 -2.66 -19.84 12.62
C ASN A 85 -3.37 -21.08 12.09
N LYS A 86 -3.66 -22.04 12.98
CA LYS A 86 -4.27 -23.34 12.62
C LYS A 86 -5.81 -23.31 12.57
N ASN A 87 -6.41 -22.23 13.08
CA ASN A 87 -7.86 -22.15 13.24
C ASN A 87 -8.55 -21.43 12.08
N MET A 88 -7.84 -20.49 11.45
CA MET A 88 -8.39 -19.62 10.41
C MET A 88 -7.36 -19.41 9.31
N ASN A 89 -7.81 -19.39 8.06
CA ASN A 89 -6.96 -18.99 6.94
C ASN A 89 -6.81 -17.45 6.85
N GLY A 90 -5.88 -16.99 6.02
CA GLY A 90 -5.56 -15.54 5.91
C GLY A 90 -6.76 -14.68 5.50
N LYS A 91 -7.66 -15.20 4.66
CA LYS A 91 -8.88 -14.49 4.23
C LYS A 91 -9.90 -14.38 5.35
N GLU A 92 -10.11 -15.44 6.11
CA GLU A 92 -11.01 -15.46 7.27
C GLU A 92 -10.51 -14.48 8.34
N ILE A 93 -9.21 -14.48 8.63
CA ILE A 93 -8.59 -13.51 9.55
C ILE A 93 -8.79 -12.08 9.04
N ALA A 94 -8.59 -11.82 7.75
CA ALA A 94 -8.78 -10.49 7.17
C ALA A 94 -10.23 -10.01 7.29
N LEU A 95 -11.22 -10.87 7.05
CA LEU A 95 -12.64 -10.58 7.22
C LEU A 95 -12.96 -10.23 8.68
N GLU A 96 -12.44 -11.02 9.61
CA GLU A 96 -12.69 -10.83 11.03
C GLU A 96 -12.02 -9.54 11.54
N ILE A 97 -10.77 -9.28 11.18
CA ILE A 97 -10.08 -8.02 11.51
C ILE A 97 -10.85 -6.82 10.95
N ASN A 98 -11.26 -6.85 9.69
CA ASN A 98 -12.03 -5.77 9.07
C ASN A 98 -13.33 -5.50 9.83
N ARG A 99 -14.08 -6.55 10.19
CA ARG A 99 -15.31 -6.45 10.98
C ARG A 99 -15.04 -5.82 12.35
N ARG A 100 -14.02 -6.31 13.07
CA ARG A 100 -13.69 -5.86 14.43
C ARG A 100 -13.22 -4.40 14.45
N ILE A 101 -12.35 -4.01 13.52
CA ILE A 101 -11.89 -2.61 13.41
C ILE A 101 -13.08 -1.66 13.24
N LYS A 102 -14.06 -2.03 12.42
CA LYS A 102 -15.28 -1.24 12.25
C LYS A 102 -16.12 -1.18 13.51
N GLN A 103 -16.36 -2.31 14.15
CA GLN A 103 -17.25 -2.40 15.31
C GLN A 103 -16.62 -1.83 16.58
N GLU A 104 -15.34 -2.09 16.83
CA GLU A 104 -14.66 -1.71 18.06
C GLU A 104 -14.02 -0.31 17.98
N LEU A 105 -13.57 0.11 16.79
CA LEU A 105 -12.85 1.37 16.62
C LEU A 105 -13.61 2.42 15.79
N GLY A 106 -14.66 2.03 15.07
CA GLY A 106 -15.45 2.94 14.23
C GLY A 106 -14.70 3.49 13.00
N ILE A 107 -13.63 2.81 12.56
CA ILE A 107 -12.85 3.16 11.37
C ILE A 107 -12.85 2.02 10.37
N THR A 108 -12.39 2.26 9.15
CA THR A 108 -12.28 1.24 8.11
C THR A 108 -10.83 0.91 7.81
N VAL A 109 -10.58 -0.32 7.36
CA VAL A 109 -9.27 -0.77 6.87
C VAL A 109 -9.43 -1.49 5.53
N SER A 110 -8.43 -1.36 4.67
CA SER A 110 -8.31 -2.18 3.45
C SER A 110 -7.19 -3.18 3.67
N ILE A 111 -7.46 -4.46 3.38
CA ILE A 111 -6.55 -5.56 3.69
C ILE A 111 -6.21 -6.31 2.42
N GLY A 112 -4.92 -6.51 2.17
CA GLY A 112 -4.42 -7.44 1.17
C GLY A 112 -4.03 -8.76 1.83
N VAL A 113 -4.50 -9.86 1.28
CA VAL A 113 -4.14 -11.21 1.70
C VAL A 113 -3.31 -11.84 0.59
N SER A 114 -2.10 -12.28 0.90
CA SER A 114 -1.23 -12.88 -0.11
C SER A 114 -0.14 -13.75 0.52
N PHE A 115 0.60 -14.45 -0.33
CA PHE A 115 1.72 -15.32 0.04
C PHE A 115 3.05 -14.56 0.21
N ASN A 116 3.09 -13.24 -0.02
CA ASN A 116 4.22 -12.38 0.26
C ASN A 116 3.80 -10.95 0.62
N LYS A 117 4.71 -10.20 1.28
CA LYS A 117 4.48 -8.84 1.76
C LYS A 117 4.17 -7.83 0.64
N ILE A 118 4.80 -7.97 -0.52
CA ILE A 118 4.67 -7.04 -1.65
C ILE A 118 3.24 -7.11 -2.21
N PHE A 119 2.74 -8.32 -2.47
CA PHE A 119 1.40 -8.50 -2.98
C PHE A 119 0.32 -8.25 -1.92
N ALA A 120 0.60 -8.55 -0.65
CA ALA A 120 -0.29 -8.16 0.44
C ALA A 120 -0.44 -6.62 0.49
N LYS A 121 0.66 -5.87 0.41
CA LYS A 121 0.62 -4.41 0.36
C LYS A 121 -0.09 -3.90 -0.90
N PHE A 122 0.22 -4.45 -2.07
CA PHE A 122 -0.47 -4.12 -3.31
C PHE A 122 -1.99 -4.36 -3.19
N GLY A 123 -2.38 -5.53 -2.70
CA GLY A 123 -3.79 -5.90 -2.49
C GLY A 123 -4.53 -4.94 -1.56
N SER A 124 -3.86 -4.44 -0.51
CA SER A 124 -4.46 -3.46 0.41
C SER A 124 -4.74 -2.10 -0.26
N ASP A 125 -4.01 -1.75 -1.31
CA ASP A 125 -4.18 -0.51 -2.07
C ASP A 125 -5.11 -0.65 -3.27
N TYR A 126 -5.30 -1.88 -3.79
CA TYR A 126 -5.94 -2.17 -5.07
C TYR A 126 -7.41 -1.75 -5.17
N LYS A 127 -8.20 -1.96 -4.11
CA LYS A 127 -9.66 -1.69 -4.09
C LYS A 127 -10.08 -0.78 -2.92
N LYS A 128 -9.24 0.17 -2.51
CA LYS A 128 -9.59 1.13 -1.44
C LYS A 128 -10.85 1.94 -1.80
N PRO A 129 -11.66 2.34 -0.81
CA PRO A 129 -11.58 2.05 0.62
C PRO A 129 -12.30 0.76 1.04
N ASP A 130 -12.00 0.31 2.26
CA ASP A 130 -12.77 -0.71 2.99
C ASP A 130 -12.96 -2.03 2.21
N ALA A 131 -11.88 -2.53 1.62
CA ALA A 131 -11.90 -3.73 0.79
C ALA A 131 -10.91 -4.78 1.30
N ILE A 132 -11.20 -6.04 0.99
CA ILE A 132 -10.31 -7.16 1.16
C ILE A 132 -9.97 -7.71 -0.23
N THR A 133 -8.68 -7.74 -0.56
CA THR A 133 -8.19 -8.26 -1.83
C THR A 133 -7.30 -9.48 -1.55
N GLU A 134 -7.69 -10.64 -2.06
CA GLU A 134 -6.90 -11.85 -1.98
C GLU A 134 -6.13 -12.07 -3.28
N ILE A 135 -4.81 -12.15 -3.16
CA ILE A 135 -3.90 -12.40 -4.28
C ILE A 135 -3.19 -13.72 -4.00
N THR A 136 -3.54 -14.75 -4.76
CA THR A 136 -3.01 -16.10 -4.65
C THR A 136 -1.99 -16.38 -5.76
N ARG A 137 -1.35 -17.56 -5.71
CA ARG A 137 -0.43 -18.01 -6.76
C ARG A 137 -1.14 -18.26 -8.10
N GLU A 138 -2.44 -18.56 -8.05
CA GLU A 138 -3.26 -18.85 -9.23
C GLU A 138 -3.75 -17.55 -9.90
N ASN A 139 -4.07 -16.48 -9.13
CA ASN A 139 -4.74 -15.30 -9.67
C ASN A 139 -3.84 -14.05 -9.75
N TYR A 140 -2.59 -14.09 -9.25
CA TYR A 140 -1.73 -12.89 -9.19
C TYR A 140 -1.46 -12.29 -10.59
N ARG A 141 -1.36 -13.12 -11.62
CA ARG A 141 -1.15 -12.64 -12.99
C ARG A 141 -2.35 -11.82 -13.48
N ASP A 142 -3.57 -12.28 -13.23
CA ASP A 142 -4.79 -11.60 -13.66
C ASP A 142 -4.97 -10.25 -12.93
N ILE A 143 -4.58 -10.19 -11.65
CA ILE A 143 -4.79 -9.01 -10.81
C ILE A 143 -3.64 -8.00 -10.95
N VAL A 144 -2.40 -8.48 -10.91
CA VAL A 144 -1.21 -7.62 -10.69
C VAL A 144 -0.47 -7.32 -11.99
N TRP A 145 -0.41 -8.28 -12.92
CA TRP A 145 0.50 -8.25 -14.06
C TRP A 145 0.37 -7.01 -14.95
N ASN A 146 -0.87 -6.64 -15.26
CA ASN A 146 -1.20 -5.51 -16.13
C ASN A 146 -1.31 -4.16 -15.38
N CYS A 147 -1.09 -4.17 -14.06
CA CYS A 147 -1.13 -2.94 -13.29
C CYS A 147 0.11 -2.08 -13.55
N PRO A 148 0.00 -0.73 -13.45
CA PRO A 148 1.12 0.16 -13.65
C PRO A 148 2.30 -0.16 -12.73
N ALA A 149 3.52 -0.15 -13.26
CA ALA A 149 4.75 -0.38 -12.51
C ALA A 149 4.87 0.52 -11.26
N LYS A 150 4.38 1.75 -11.35
CA LYS A 150 4.39 2.74 -10.25
C LYS A 150 3.52 2.37 -9.05
N ASP A 151 2.58 1.43 -9.22
CA ASP A 151 1.69 1.00 -8.14
C ASP A 151 2.34 -0.07 -7.25
N LEU A 152 3.55 -0.48 -7.63
CA LEU A 152 4.35 -1.41 -6.86
C LEU A 152 5.02 -0.73 -5.66
N LEU A 153 5.06 -1.41 -4.54
CA LEU A 153 5.83 -0.97 -3.37
C LEU A 153 7.29 -0.68 -3.77
N TYR A 154 7.84 0.43 -3.30
CA TYR A 154 9.16 0.97 -3.62
C TYR A 154 9.32 1.58 -5.03
N VAL A 155 8.32 1.56 -5.88
CA VAL A 155 8.33 2.26 -7.16
C VAL A 155 7.69 3.64 -7.02
N GLY A 156 8.45 4.61 -6.55
CA GLY A 156 8.03 6.01 -6.48
C GLY A 156 8.06 6.70 -7.85
N ARG A 157 7.63 7.97 -7.89
CA ARG A 157 7.55 8.77 -9.14
C ARG A 157 8.84 8.83 -9.94
N ALA A 158 10.00 8.94 -9.25
CA ALA A 158 11.30 9.01 -9.93
C ALA A 158 11.68 7.66 -10.54
N THR A 159 11.48 6.57 -9.81
CA THR A 159 11.71 5.20 -10.28
C THR A 159 10.76 4.86 -11.43
N GLY A 160 9.48 5.20 -11.31
CA GLY A 160 8.49 4.98 -12.37
C GLY A 160 8.90 5.65 -13.68
N ARG A 161 9.30 6.92 -13.65
CA ARG A 161 9.79 7.62 -14.86
C ARG A 161 11.03 6.97 -15.48
N LYS A 162 11.95 6.45 -14.67
CA LYS A 162 13.11 5.72 -15.18
C LYS A 162 12.72 4.40 -15.85
N LEU A 163 11.76 3.67 -15.27
CA LEU A 163 11.22 2.44 -15.85
C LEU A 163 10.51 2.74 -17.19
N GLU A 164 9.65 3.75 -17.21
CA GLU A 164 8.98 4.20 -18.44
C GLU A 164 9.97 4.57 -19.55
N SER A 165 11.12 5.21 -19.22
CA SER A 165 12.14 5.59 -20.22
C SER A 165 12.86 4.41 -20.87
N ILE A 166 12.73 3.21 -20.31
CA ILE A 166 13.28 1.97 -20.85
C ILE A 166 12.21 0.98 -21.32
N GLY A 167 10.96 1.48 -21.50
CA GLY A 167 9.84 0.69 -22.00
C GLY A 167 9.16 -0.24 -21.01
N ILE A 168 9.39 -0.05 -19.69
CA ILE A 168 8.77 -0.81 -18.62
C ILE A 168 7.61 -0.01 -18.03
N TYR A 169 6.38 -0.41 -18.31
CA TYR A 169 5.15 0.30 -17.92
C TYR A 169 4.34 -0.44 -16.88
N THR A 170 4.37 -1.78 -16.90
CA THR A 170 3.57 -2.65 -16.04
C THR A 170 4.41 -3.40 -15.03
N ILE A 171 3.74 -3.97 -14.03
CA ILE A 171 4.37 -4.86 -13.06
C ILE A 171 4.88 -6.13 -13.75
N GLY A 172 4.15 -6.64 -14.74
CA GLY A 172 4.58 -7.75 -15.58
C GLY A 172 5.85 -7.46 -16.36
N ASP A 173 6.00 -6.23 -16.90
CA ASP A 173 7.23 -5.83 -17.58
C ASP A 173 8.43 -5.87 -16.62
N ILE A 174 8.26 -5.41 -15.37
CA ILE A 174 9.33 -5.52 -14.34
C ILE A 174 9.68 -6.98 -14.10
N ALA A 175 8.69 -7.85 -13.97
CA ALA A 175 8.88 -9.27 -13.65
C ALA A 175 9.63 -10.03 -14.77
N THR A 176 9.46 -9.59 -16.01
CA THR A 176 10.11 -10.21 -17.20
C THR A 176 11.40 -9.50 -17.64
N ALA A 177 11.68 -8.32 -17.08
CA ALA A 177 12.88 -7.55 -17.43
C ALA A 177 14.18 -8.26 -17.01
N ASP A 178 15.24 -8.00 -17.77
CA ASP A 178 16.58 -8.44 -17.40
C ASP A 178 17.06 -7.70 -16.15
N VAL A 179 17.55 -8.45 -15.16
CA VAL A 179 18.06 -7.91 -13.89
C VAL A 179 19.22 -6.95 -14.10
N THR A 180 20.11 -7.23 -15.07
CA THR A 180 21.25 -6.36 -15.40
C THR A 180 20.78 -5.03 -15.97
N LEU A 181 19.72 -5.04 -16.77
CA LEU A 181 19.06 -3.83 -17.28
C LEU A 181 18.49 -3.01 -16.11
N LEU A 182 17.70 -3.62 -15.24
CA LEU A 182 17.12 -2.93 -14.07
C LEU A 182 18.22 -2.35 -13.17
N ARG A 183 19.30 -3.10 -12.93
CA ARG A 183 20.45 -2.65 -12.13
C ARG A 183 21.16 -1.46 -12.76
N SER A 184 21.35 -1.45 -14.08
CA SER A 184 22.05 -0.37 -14.79
C SER A 184 21.31 0.99 -14.66
N TYR A 185 19.97 0.97 -14.63
CA TYR A 185 19.15 2.17 -14.55
C TYR A 185 18.76 2.59 -13.13
N LEU A 186 18.60 1.62 -12.22
CA LEU A 186 18.09 1.84 -10.88
C LEU A 186 19.11 1.58 -9.78
N GLY A 187 20.32 1.07 -10.13
CA GLY A 187 21.32 0.70 -9.14
C GLY A 187 20.82 -0.41 -8.21
N LYS A 188 21.13 -0.32 -6.91
CA LYS A 188 20.69 -1.29 -5.89
C LYS A 188 19.15 -1.48 -5.82
N TRP A 189 18.37 -0.46 -6.23
CA TRP A 189 16.92 -0.56 -6.31
C TRP A 189 16.46 -1.52 -7.41
N GLY A 190 17.22 -1.66 -8.49
CA GLY A 190 16.97 -2.64 -9.55
C GLY A 190 17.03 -4.06 -9.02
N ASP A 191 18.02 -4.37 -8.17
CA ASP A 191 18.13 -5.68 -7.51
C ASP A 191 16.95 -5.92 -6.59
N LEU A 192 16.59 -4.94 -5.74
CA LEU A 192 15.48 -5.07 -4.80
C LEU A 192 14.16 -5.34 -5.52
N ILE A 193 13.88 -4.59 -6.58
CA ILE A 193 12.65 -4.74 -7.37
C ILE A 193 12.66 -6.10 -8.07
N SER A 194 13.77 -6.52 -8.66
CA SER A 194 13.90 -7.82 -9.33
C SER A 194 13.72 -8.97 -8.34
N VAL A 195 14.43 -8.97 -7.19
CA VAL A 195 14.34 -10.04 -6.17
C VAL A 195 12.92 -10.17 -5.62
N SER A 196 12.19 -9.07 -5.49
CA SER A 196 10.77 -9.11 -5.08
C SER A 196 9.90 -9.96 -6.02
N TYR A 197 10.38 -10.23 -7.25
CA TYR A 197 9.71 -11.03 -8.29
C TYR A 197 10.39 -12.34 -8.66
N THR A 198 11.71 -12.47 -8.47
CA THR A 198 12.42 -13.73 -8.77
C THR A 198 12.00 -14.86 -7.83
N HIS A 199 11.54 -14.56 -6.62
CA HIS A 199 10.87 -15.56 -5.79
C HIS A 199 9.57 -16.11 -6.40
N LEU A 200 8.98 -15.43 -7.38
CA LEU A 200 7.85 -15.92 -8.17
C LEU A 200 8.31 -16.86 -9.29
N ARG A 201 9.50 -16.58 -9.89
CA ARG A 201 10.10 -17.44 -10.93
C ARG A 201 10.69 -18.74 -10.37
N ALA A 202 11.31 -18.72 -9.20
CA ALA A 202 11.94 -19.90 -8.62
C ALA A 202 10.95 -21.04 -8.33
N HIS A 203 9.67 -20.73 -8.12
CA HIS A 203 8.61 -21.72 -7.95
C HIS A 203 7.99 -22.22 -9.28
N GLU A 204 8.21 -21.51 -10.41
CA GLU A 204 7.78 -22.00 -11.73
C GLU A 204 8.70 -23.13 -12.23
N THR A 205 9.97 -23.13 -11.84
CA THR A 205 10.95 -24.16 -12.24
C THR A 205 10.87 -25.45 -11.42
N GLU A 206 10.23 -25.44 -10.23
CA GLU A 206 10.01 -26.67 -9.43
C GLU A 206 8.68 -27.37 -9.77
N ALA A 207 7.74 -26.71 -10.44
CA ALA A 207 6.46 -27.29 -10.83
C ALA A 207 6.48 -27.93 -12.23
N ASP A 208 7.54 -27.69 -13.02
CA ASP A 208 7.73 -28.20 -14.38
C ASP A 208 8.75 -29.35 -14.45
N LEU A 209 9.17 -29.93 -13.32
CA LEU A 209 9.98 -31.14 -13.20
C LEU A 209 9.21 -32.24 -12.47
#